data_0cb48a8d69ad6c72139f5ead6c39a4eb
#
_entry.id   0cb48a8d69ad6c72139f5ead6c39a4eb
#
_cell.length_a   1.000
_cell.length_b   1.000
_cell.length_c   1.000
_cell.angle_alpha   90.00
_cell.angle_beta   90.00
_cell.angle_gamma   90.00
#
_symmetry.space_group_name_H-M   'P 1'
#
loop_
_entity.id
_entity.type
_entity.pdbx_description
1 polymer ?
#
loop_
_entity_poly.entity_id
_entity_poly.type
_entity_poly.pdbx_seq_one_letter_code
_entity_poly.pdbx_strand_id
1 'polypeptide(L)'
;MAEIMAITLFVSICIALMSGYPVAFTLGGMALLFAGAGVLTGTFDAGYLHALPNRIFGIMNNQTMLAVPLFVFMGVMLEKSRVAEDLLESMSRLFGTLRGGLAISVCVVGALLAASTGIVGATVVTMGLLALPTMLRRGYDPAVATGTLAATGTLGQIIPPSIILVLLGDVMSSAYQQAQLKMGIFSPKTVSVGDLFVGSLIPGLTLVGLYILYLIAIAIFQPKKLPALPQSELGPIEWGKLFRALLPPLVLIAAVLGSILAGYATPTEAAAIGALGATLLSLAKRQLDFGQLREVARGTTEITSMVFLILIGASLFSLVFRGFGGEMMIEHALNQLPGGVLGAFLVVMLVIFLLGFILDFIEIIFVVVPIVGPILLAMGLDPIWLGVMFALNLQTSFLTPPFGFSLFYLRGVTPRSVPTSTMYKGVIPFIGIQIAMLVVAYLWPDLITWLPEQVYGK
;
A
#
# COMPACT_ATOMS: atom_id res chain seq x y z
N MET A 1 18.24 -32.00 0.15
CA MET A 1 18.95 -31.20 -0.88
C MET A 1 17.99 -30.23 -1.57
N ALA A 2 16.79 -30.66 -1.94
CA ALA A 2 15.78 -29.78 -2.55
C ALA A 2 15.41 -28.57 -1.66
N GLU A 3 15.19 -28.76 -0.37
CA GLU A 3 14.89 -27.67 0.58
C GLU A 3 16.02 -26.65 0.69
N ILE A 4 17.29 -27.11 0.63
CA ILE A 4 18.44 -26.19 0.60
C ILE A 4 18.41 -25.35 -0.69
N MET A 5 18.03 -25.94 -1.82
CA MET A 5 17.86 -25.20 -3.09
C MET A 5 16.74 -24.15 -2.97
N ALA A 6 15.63 -24.45 -2.28
CA ALA A 6 14.56 -23.48 -2.05
C ALA A 6 15.06 -22.27 -1.23
N ILE A 7 15.77 -22.53 -0.11
CA ILE A 7 16.35 -21.45 0.71
C ILE A 7 17.36 -20.63 -0.10
N THR A 8 18.27 -21.32 -0.81
CA THR A 8 19.31 -20.65 -1.61
C THR A 8 18.70 -19.82 -2.72
N LEU A 9 17.63 -20.29 -3.38
CA LEU A 9 16.86 -19.52 -4.38
C LEU A 9 16.33 -18.23 -3.77
N PHE A 10 15.66 -18.31 -2.61
CA PHE A 10 15.09 -17.13 -1.96
C PHE A 10 16.17 -16.11 -1.55
N VAL A 11 17.24 -16.57 -0.90
CA VAL A 11 18.37 -15.71 -0.51
C VAL A 11 19.06 -15.09 -1.72
N SER A 12 19.28 -15.86 -2.79
CA SER A 12 19.91 -15.36 -4.02
C SER A 12 19.06 -14.29 -4.70
N ILE A 13 17.73 -14.43 -4.67
CA ILE A 13 16.81 -13.38 -5.17
C ILE A 13 16.96 -12.11 -4.34
N CYS A 14 16.95 -12.21 -3.02
CA CYS A 14 17.14 -11.02 -2.16
C CYS A 14 18.48 -10.31 -2.45
N ILE A 15 19.56 -11.05 -2.59
CA ILE A 15 20.89 -10.49 -2.94
C ILE A 15 20.86 -9.82 -4.32
N ALA A 16 20.26 -10.47 -5.32
CA ALA A 16 20.19 -9.93 -6.67
C ALA A 16 19.33 -8.65 -6.72
N LEU A 17 18.21 -8.59 -5.96
CA LEU A 17 17.38 -7.40 -5.84
C LEU A 17 18.13 -6.25 -5.16
N MET A 18 18.89 -6.52 -4.10
CA MET A 18 19.76 -5.51 -3.46
C MET A 18 20.84 -4.97 -4.40
N SER A 19 21.19 -5.70 -5.45
CA SER A 19 22.12 -5.24 -6.50
C SER A 19 21.46 -4.30 -7.51
N GLY A 20 20.15 -4.01 -7.41
CA GLY A 20 19.43 -3.05 -8.24
C GLY A 20 18.89 -3.62 -9.57
N TYR A 21 18.84 -4.92 -9.74
CA TYR A 21 18.20 -5.52 -10.91
C TYR A 21 16.68 -5.38 -10.86
N PRO A 22 16.00 -5.18 -12.02
CA PRO A 22 14.53 -5.10 -12.06
C PRO A 22 13.88 -6.38 -11.54
N VAL A 23 12.93 -6.21 -10.62
CA VAL A 23 12.33 -7.28 -9.82
C VAL A 23 11.73 -8.40 -10.64
N ALA A 24 10.92 -8.07 -11.62
CA ALA A 24 10.23 -9.06 -12.46
C ALA A 24 11.22 -10.02 -13.14
N PHE A 25 12.30 -9.47 -13.70
CA PHE A 25 13.35 -10.27 -14.35
C PHE A 25 14.20 -11.03 -13.34
N THR A 26 14.45 -10.47 -12.18
CA THR A 26 15.19 -11.14 -11.11
C THR A 26 14.41 -12.36 -10.60
N LEU A 27 13.12 -12.21 -10.29
CA LEU A 27 12.27 -13.30 -9.83
C LEU A 27 12.20 -14.42 -10.90
N GLY A 28 11.86 -14.07 -12.13
CA GLY A 28 11.72 -15.04 -13.21
C GLY A 28 13.05 -15.67 -13.62
N GLY A 29 14.09 -14.85 -13.79
CA GLY A 29 15.42 -15.31 -14.22
C GLY A 29 16.09 -16.22 -13.20
N MET A 30 16.11 -15.82 -11.93
CA MET A 30 16.67 -16.66 -10.86
C MET A 30 15.88 -17.97 -10.71
N ALA A 31 14.55 -17.92 -10.78
CA ALA A 31 13.73 -19.14 -10.73
C ALA A 31 14.10 -20.10 -11.85
N LEU A 32 14.24 -19.63 -13.09
CA LEU A 32 14.65 -20.48 -14.23
C LEU A 32 16.06 -21.02 -14.08
N LEU A 33 17.02 -20.21 -13.61
CA LEU A 33 18.39 -20.67 -13.37
C LEU A 33 18.43 -21.79 -12.32
N PHE A 34 17.71 -21.64 -11.23
CA PHE A 34 17.64 -22.66 -10.19
C PHE A 34 16.86 -23.89 -10.64
N ALA A 35 15.76 -23.74 -11.40
CA ALA A 35 15.05 -24.85 -11.99
C ALA A 35 15.97 -25.65 -12.94
N GLY A 36 16.73 -24.98 -13.81
CA GLY A 36 17.70 -25.62 -14.68
C GLY A 36 18.80 -26.35 -13.93
N ALA A 37 19.39 -25.73 -12.91
CA ALA A 37 20.37 -26.36 -12.04
C ALA A 37 19.76 -27.55 -11.29
N GLY A 38 18.52 -27.44 -10.82
CA GLY A 38 17.78 -28.51 -10.15
C GLY A 38 17.50 -29.71 -11.04
N VAL A 39 17.15 -29.49 -12.31
CA VAL A 39 16.99 -30.57 -13.31
C VAL A 39 18.30 -31.29 -13.51
N LEU A 40 19.43 -30.56 -13.69
CA LEU A 40 20.74 -31.15 -13.87
C LEU A 40 21.22 -31.95 -12.67
N THR A 41 20.84 -31.55 -11.46
CA THR A 41 21.21 -32.23 -10.20
C THR A 41 20.18 -33.29 -9.77
N GLY A 42 19.07 -33.46 -10.50
CA GLY A 42 17.98 -34.37 -10.14
C GLY A 42 17.17 -33.94 -8.91
N THR A 43 17.26 -32.68 -8.50
CA THR A 43 16.54 -32.13 -7.33
C THR A 43 15.24 -31.41 -7.70
N PHE A 44 14.97 -31.21 -9.00
CA PHE A 44 13.77 -30.53 -9.50
C PHE A 44 13.20 -31.30 -10.71
N ASP A 45 11.90 -31.51 -10.72
CA ASP A 45 11.19 -32.12 -11.85
C ASP A 45 10.77 -31.03 -12.85
N ALA A 46 11.30 -31.11 -14.07
CA ALA A 46 10.96 -30.18 -15.16
C ALA A 46 9.45 -30.15 -15.48
N GLY A 47 8.71 -31.23 -15.15
CA GLY A 47 7.25 -31.30 -15.31
C GLY A 47 6.50 -30.17 -14.60
N TYR A 48 7.03 -29.63 -13.51
CA TYR A 48 6.44 -28.45 -12.83
C TYR A 48 6.35 -27.25 -13.76
N LEU A 49 7.31 -27.04 -14.66
CA LEU A 49 7.31 -25.88 -15.57
C LEU A 49 6.17 -25.93 -16.61
N HIS A 50 5.58 -27.09 -16.87
CA HIS A 50 4.43 -27.22 -17.76
C HIS A 50 3.18 -26.51 -17.21
N ALA A 51 3.13 -26.19 -15.91
CA ALA A 51 2.04 -25.41 -15.32
C ALA A 51 2.16 -23.90 -15.60
N LEU A 52 3.33 -23.41 -16.04
CA LEU A 52 3.57 -21.97 -16.22
C LEU A 52 2.64 -21.31 -17.25
N PRO A 53 2.38 -21.86 -18.44
CA PRO A 53 1.46 -21.25 -19.41
C PRO A 53 0.05 -21.06 -18.83
N ASN A 54 -0.47 -22.06 -18.09
CA ASN A 54 -1.77 -21.98 -17.46
C ASN A 54 -1.81 -20.92 -16.35
N ARG A 55 -0.73 -20.75 -15.60
CA ARG A 55 -0.62 -19.70 -14.56
C ARG A 55 -0.61 -18.31 -15.19
N ILE A 56 0.18 -18.11 -16.26
CA ILE A 56 0.22 -16.84 -17.01
C ILE A 56 -1.17 -16.53 -17.58
N PHE A 57 -1.82 -17.53 -18.20
CA PHE A 57 -3.16 -17.39 -18.73
C PHE A 57 -4.18 -17.02 -17.63
N GLY A 58 -4.05 -17.62 -16.45
CA GLY A 58 -4.86 -17.27 -15.28
C GLY A 58 -4.68 -15.81 -14.85
N ILE A 59 -3.45 -15.29 -14.83
CA ILE A 59 -3.16 -13.89 -14.53
C ILE A 59 -3.80 -12.97 -15.59
N MET A 60 -3.66 -13.30 -16.86
CA MET A 60 -4.20 -12.48 -17.96
C MET A 60 -5.73 -12.43 -17.98
N ASN A 61 -6.42 -13.47 -17.51
CA ASN A 61 -7.86 -13.56 -17.47
C ASN A 61 -8.47 -13.22 -16.09
N ASN A 62 -7.66 -12.76 -15.13
CA ASN A 62 -8.14 -12.40 -13.81
C ASN A 62 -8.90 -11.07 -13.87
N GLN A 63 -10.23 -11.14 -13.69
CA GLN A 63 -11.10 -9.96 -13.74
C GLN A 63 -10.81 -8.96 -12.62
N THR A 64 -10.41 -9.42 -11.44
CA THR A 64 -10.05 -8.55 -10.31
C THR A 64 -8.82 -7.69 -10.64
N MET A 65 -7.88 -8.26 -11.39
CA MET A 65 -6.67 -7.54 -11.81
C MET A 65 -6.95 -6.39 -12.79
N LEU A 66 -8.10 -6.37 -13.47
CA LEU A 66 -8.51 -5.24 -14.31
C LEU A 66 -8.80 -3.97 -13.48
N ALA A 67 -9.04 -4.09 -12.18
CA ALA A 67 -9.15 -2.93 -11.30
C ALA A 67 -7.82 -2.16 -11.20
N VAL A 68 -6.68 -2.82 -11.32
CA VAL A 68 -5.35 -2.20 -11.19
C VAL A 68 -5.12 -1.09 -12.24
N PRO A 69 -5.21 -1.35 -13.56
CA PRO A 69 -5.04 -0.29 -14.56
C PRO A 69 -6.04 0.86 -14.40
N LEU A 70 -7.28 0.56 -13.97
CA LEU A 70 -8.31 1.58 -13.78
C LEU A 70 -8.04 2.47 -12.56
N PHE A 71 -7.63 1.90 -11.43
CA PHE A 71 -7.21 2.68 -10.26
C PHE A 71 -5.91 3.45 -10.50
N VAL A 72 -4.93 2.85 -11.21
CA VAL A 72 -3.71 3.57 -11.64
C VAL A 72 -4.08 4.76 -12.53
N PHE A 73 -4.95 4.55 -13.51
CA PHE A 73 -5.44 5.64 -14.38
C PHE A 73 -6.11 6.74 -13.57
N MET A 74 -7.02 6.37 -12.65
CA MET A 74 -7.68 7.32 -11.75
C MET A 74 -6.65 8.14 -10.96
N GLY A 75 -5.66 7.47 -10.35
CA GLY A 75 -4.63 8.11 -9.55
C GLY A 75 -3.75 9.08 -10.35
N VAL A 76 -3.22 8.64 -11.50
CA VAL A 76 -2.39 9.47 -12.39
C VAL A 76 -3.20 10.65 -12.95
N MET A 77 -4.48 10.44 -13.31
CA MET A 77 -5.36 11.50 -13.80
C MET A 77 -5.60 12.55 -12.71
N LEU A 78 -5.86 12.14 -11.47
CA LEU A 78 -6.07 13.07 -10.35
C LEU A 78 -4.80 13.84 -9.99
N GLU A 79 -3.64 13.18 -10.05
CA GLU A 79 -2.34 13.82 -9.84
C GLU A 79 -2.12 14.95 -10.86
N LYS A 80 -2.37 14.68 -12.14
CA LYS A 80 -2.21 15.67 -13.23
C LYS A 80 -3.28 16.78 -13.22
N SER A 81 -4.42 16.56 -12.57
CA SER A 81 -5.54 17.53 -12.51
C SER A 81 -5.35 18.68 -11.51
N ARG A 82 -4.17 18.79 -10.85
CA ARG A 82 -3.86 19.79 -9.82
C ARG A 82 -4.84 19.85 -8.64
N VAL A 83 -5.56 18.75 -8.39
CA VAL A 83 -6.46 18.65 -7.24
C VAL A 83 -5.70 18.79 -5.93
N ALA A 84 -4.48 18.23 -5.86
CA ALA A 84 -3.60 18.31 -4.71
C ALA A 84 -3.22 19.73 -4.33
N GLU A 85 -2.87 20.55 -5.33
CA GLU A 85 -2.48 21.96 -5.14
C GLU A 85 -3.66 22.77 -4.57
N ASP A 86 -4.83 22.67 -5.22
CA ASP A 86 -6.05 23.39 -4.82
C ASP A 86 -6.51 23.01 -3.42
N LEU A 87 -6.43 21.70 -3.09
CA LEU A 87 -6.76 21.18 -1.76
C LEU A 87 -5.80 21.74 -0.70
N LEU A 88 -4.50 21.65 -0.95
CA LEU A 88 -3.48 22.10 -0.01
C LEU A 88 -3.59 23.60 0.23
N GLU A 89 -3.77 24.40 -0.82
CA GLU A 89 -3.97 25.85 -0.69
C GLU A 89 -5.22 26.17 0.13
N SER A 90 -6.36 25.55 -0.20
CA SER A 90 -7.63 25.78 0.49
C SER A 90 -7.59 25.37 1.97
N MET A 91 -7.02 24.19 2.26
CA MET A 91 -6.89 23.67 3.63
C MET A 91 -5.85 24.45 4.44
N SER A 92 -4.77 24.94 3.79
CA SER A 92 -3.79 25.78 4.47
C SER A 92 -4.35 27.15 4.87
N ARG A 93 -5.30 27.68 4.10
CA ARG A 93 -6.05 28.90 4.47
C ARG A 93 -7.04 28.64 5.63
N LEU A 94 -7.67 27.47 5.64
CA LEU A 94 -8.64 27.09 6.68
C LEU A 94 -7.97 26.92 8.05
N PHE A 95 -6.88 26.17 8.09
CA PHE A 95 -6.20 25.81 9.34
C PHE A 95 -4.96 26.66 9.64
N GLY A 96 -4.50 27.51 8.72
CA GLY A 96 -3.20 28.18 8.82
C GLY A 96 -3.03 29.11 10.01
N THR A 97 -4.11 29.67 10.55
CA THR A 97 -4.09 30.48 11.76
C THR A 97 -3.85 29.67 13.03
N LEU A 98 -4.11 28.36 12.96
CA LEU A 98 -3.84 27.44 14.07
C LEU A 98 -2.37 27.04 14.09
N ARG A 99 -1.79 26.90 15.29
CA ARG A 99 -0.47 26.30 15.43
C ARG A 99 -0.49 24.87 14.89
N GLY A 100 0.43 24.53 14.01
CA GLY A 100 0.43 23.24 13.32
C GLY A 100 -0.61 23.09 12.19
N GLY A 101 -1.39 24.13 11.90
CA GLY A 101 -2.49 24.07 10.94
C GLY A 101 -2.05 23.63 9.53
N LEU A 102 -0.86 24.07 9.07
CA LEU A 102 -0.33 23.62 7.77
C LEU A 102 0.02 22.11 7.80
N ALA A 103 0.58 21.59 8.90
CA ALA A 103 0.87 20.15 9.03
C ALA A 103 -0.43 19.32 9.09
N ILE A 104 -1.46 19.82 9.78
CA ILE A 104 -2.79 19.18 9.79
C ILE A 104 -3.39 19.21 8.38
N SER A 105 -3.29 20.33 7.65
CA SER A 105 -3.72 20.42 6.25
C SER A 105 -3.02 19.39 5.37
N VAL A 106 -1.69 19.24 5.53
CA VAL A 106 -0.91 18.22 4.84
C VAL A 106 -1.40 16.81 5.18
N CYS A 107 -1.71 16.54 6.43
CA CYS A 107 -2.21 15.23 6.86
C CYS A 107 -3.57 14.91 6.23
N VAL A 108 -4.52 15.86 6.27
CA VAL A 108 -5.86 15.67 5.67
C VAL A 108 -5.78 15.55 4.16
N VAL A 109 -5.05 16.44 3.50
CA VAL A 109 -4.89 16.41 2.04
C VAL A 109 -4.13 15.17 1.60
N GLY A 110 -3.09 14.78 2.35
CA GLY A 110 -2.34 13.55 2.10
C GLY A 110 -3.21 12.31 2.21
N ALA A 111 -4.11 12.23 3.22
CA ALA A 111 -5.06 11.13 3.36
C ALA A 111 -6.07 11.08 2.20
N LEU A 112 -6.59 12.23 1.75
CA LEU A 112 -7.50 12.31 0.60
C LEU A 112 -6.82 11.92 -0.71
N LEU A 113 -5.58 12.37 -0.92
CA LEU A 113 -4.79 11.97 -2.08
C LEU A 113 -4.42 10.49 -2.04
N ALA A 114 -4.03 10.01 -0.87
CA ALA A 114 -3.73 8.60 -0.63
C ALA A 114 -4.92 7.72 -1.05
N ALA A 115 -6.14 8.08 -0.61
CA ALA A 115 -7.37 7.39 -0.99
C ALA A 115 -7.69 7.50 -2.49
N SER A 116 -7.21 8.53 -3.18
CA SER A 116 -7.52 8.74 -4.59
C SER A 116 -6.45 8.21 -5.55
N THR A 117 -5.18 8.14 -5.14
CA THR A 117 -4.07 7.70 -5.99
C THR A 117 -3.66 6.26 -5.77
N GLY A 118 -3.73 5.77 -4.53
CA GLY A 118 -3.29 4.42 -4.15
C GLY A 118 -1.79 4.15 -4.38
N ILE A 119 -0.99 5.17 -4.76
CA ILE A 119 0.43 5.04 -5.10
C ILE A 119 1.25 5.89 -4.13
N VAL A 120 1.98 5.24 -3.21
CA VAL A 120 2.78 5.91 -2.17
C VAL A 120 3.82 6.86 -2.75
N GLY A 121 4.61 6.39 -3.71
CA GLY A 121 5.71 7.18 -4.28
C GLY A 121 5.22 8.49 -4.90
N ALA A 122 4.17 8.43 -5.70
CA ALA A 122 3.57 9.61 -6.32
C ALA A 122 3.04 10.60 -5.27
N THR A 123 2.31 10.10 -4.27
CA THR A 123 1.76 10.95 -3.19
C THR A 123 2.86 11.62 -2.39
N VAL A 124 3.89 10.88 -1.98
CA VAL A 124 5.03 11.42 -1.20
C VAL A 124 5.79 12.47 -1.99
N VAL A 125 6.09 12.21 -3.26
CA VAL A 125 6.81 13.15 -4.13
C VAL A 125 5.98 14.42 -4.37
N THR A 126 4.72 14.27 -4.74
CA THR A 126 3.83 15.41 -5.01
C THR A 126 3.64 16.28 -3.76
N MET A 127 3.32 15.66 -2.61
CA MET A 127 3.19 16.39 -1.35
C MET A 127 4.53 17.01 -0.90
N GLY A 128 5.64 16.30 -1.11
CA GLY A 128 6.99 16.80 -0.84
C GLY A 128 7.31 18.05 -1.65
N LEU A 129 7.02 18.06 -2.95
CA LEU A 129 7.26 19.23 -3.82
C LEU A 129 6.36 20.42 -3.48
N LEU A 130 5.08 20.16 -3.15
CA LEU A 130 4.09 21.22 -2.90
C LEU A 130 4.19 21.80 -1.48
N ALA A 131 4.27 20.92 -0.45
CA ALA A 131 4.13 21.34 0.92
C ALA A 131 5.47 21.61 1.62
N LEU A 132 6.52 20.80 1.39
CA LEU A 132 7.77 20.89 2.14
C LEU A 132 8.45 22.26 2.00
N PRO A 133 8.61 22.85 0.80
CA PRO A 133 9.23 24.17 0.69
C PRO A 133 8.45 25.24 1.45
N THR A 134 7.13 25.14 1.46
CA THR A 134 6.25 26.08 2.17
C THR A 134 6.36 25.89 3.68
N MET A 135 6.37 24.66 4.18
CA MET A 135 6.56 24.37 5.60
C MET A 135 7.91 24.89 6.11
N LEU A 136 9.00 24.64 5.37
CA LEU A 136 10.36 25.09 5.75
C LEU A 136 10.47 26.62 5.72
N ARG A 137 9.95 27.30 4.69
CA ARG A 137 9.96 28.77 4.63
C ARG A 137 9.18 29.43 5.76
N ARG A 138 8.17 28.75 6.28
CA ARG A 138 7.31 29.21 7.39
C ARG A 138 7.84 28.80 8.76
N GLY A 139 9.07 28.29 8.84
CA GLY A 139 9.76 28.00 10.08
C GLY A 139 9.30 26.72 10.80
N TYR A 140 8.64 25.81 10.09
CA TYR A 140 8.34 24.49 10.63
C TYR A 140 9.62 23.71 10.88
N ASP A 141 9.66 22.96 11.98
CA ASP A 141 10.77 22.07 12.26
C ASP A 141 10.94 21.05 11.13
N PRO A 142 12.12 20.95 10.51
CA PRO A 142 12.34 20.08 9.36
C PRO A 142 12.04 18.61 9.63
N ALA A 143 12.27 18.12 10.87
CA ALA A 143 11.97 16.74 11.22
C ALA A 143 10.45 16.52 11.23
N VAL A 144 9.68 17.41 11.86
CA VAL A 144 8.22 17.29 11.90
C VAL A 144 7.64 17.43 10.49
N ALA A 145 8.13 18.37 9.68
CA ALA A 145 7.65 18.57 8.31
C ALA A 145 7.88 17.32 7.44
N THR A 146 9.10 16.80 7.41
CA THR A 146 9.43 15.60 6.61
C THR A 146 8.77 14.34 7.16
N GLY A 147 8.69 14.19 8.49
CA GLY A 147 7.99 13.07 9.13
C GLY A 147 6.51 13.04 8.77
N THR A 148 5.82 14.18 8.83
CA THR A 148 4.40 14.28 8.43
C THR A 148 4.20 13.91 6.98
N LEU A 149 5.02 14.43 6.06
CA LEU A 149 4.90 14.15 4.63
C LEU A 149 5.14 12.67 4.31
N ALA A 150 6.19 12.08 4.88
CA ALA A 150 6.48 10.67 4.69
C ALA A 150 5.37 9.77 5.23
N ALA A 151 4.90 10.04 6.44
CA ALA A 151 3.85 9.24 7.09
C ALA A 151 2.50 9.35 6.38
N THR A 152 2.09 10.55 6.00
CA THR A 152 0.82 10.75 5.28
C THR A 152 0.83 10.13 3.90
N GLY A 153 1.97 10.12 3.22
CA GLY A 153 2.10 9.44 1.93
C GLY A 153 1.91 7.93 2.01
N THR A 154 2.26 7.29 3.13
CA THR A 154 2.05 5.84 3.30
C THR A 154 0.59 5.46 3.57
N LEU A 155 -0.28 6.41 3.91
CA LEU A 155 -1.71 6.14 4.13
C LEU A 155 -2.41 5.55 2.90
N GLY A 156 -1.88 5.78 1.68
CA GLY A 156 -2.41 5.17 0.46
C GLY A 156 -2.34 3.65 0.41
N GLN A 157 -1.62 3.03 1.34
CA GLN A 157 -1.58 1.57 1.45
C GLN A 157 -2.81 1.01 2.18
N ILE A 158 -3.37 1.77 3.12
CA ILE A 158 -4.45 1.28 3.99
C ILE A 158 -5.79 1.97 3.75
N ILE A 159 -5.81 3.22 3.27
CA ILE A 159 -7.07 3.94 3.03
C ILE A 159 -7.66 3.53 1.67
N PRO A 160 -8.86 2.93 1.63
CA PRO A 160 -9.50 2.58 0.35
C PRO A 160 -9.99 3.83 -0.43
N PRO A 161 -10.05 3.74 -1.78
CA PRO A 161 -9.61 2.63 -2.62
C PRO A 161 -8.08 2.59 -2.78
N SER A 162 -7.47 1.44 -2.51
CA SER A 162 -6.01 1.24 -2.53
C SER A 162 -5.64 0.11 -3.48
N ILE A 163 -4.64 0.34 -4.35
CA ILE A 163 -4.12 -0.70 -5.24
C ILE A 163 -3.55 -1.87 -4.44
N ILE A 164 -2.92 -1.58 -3.30
CA ILE A 164 -2.35 -2.61 -2.43
C ILE A 164 -3.44 -3.53 -1.89
N LEU A 165 -4.56 -2.96 -1.44
CA LEU A 165 -5.69 -3.76 -0.94
C LEU A 165 -6.37 -4.56 -2.06
N VAL A 166 -6.36 -4.07 -3.31
CA VAL A 166 -6.82 -4.85 -4.47
C VAL A 166 -5.96 -6.07 -4.69
N LEU A 167 -4.64 -5.87 -4.77
CA LEU A 167 -3.69 -6.96 -4.99
C LEU A 167 -3.70 -7.95 -3.83
N LEU A 168 -3.71 -7.44 -2.62
CA LEU A 168 -3.74 -8.25 -1.41
C LEU A 168 -5.05 -9.02 -1.28
N GLY A 169 -6.19 -8.42 -1.64
CA GLY A 169 -7.50 -9.07 -1.63
C GLY A 169 -7.58 -10.25 -2.58
N ASP A 170 -7.02 -10.13 -3.79
CA ASP A 170 -6.96 -11.22 -4.75
C ASP A 170 -6.09 -12.38 -4.24
N VAL A 171 -4.90 -12.07 -3.73
CA VAL A 171 -3.98 -13.07 -3.18
C VAL A 171 -4.56 -13.73 -1.92
N MET A 172 -5.18 -12.96 -1.03
CA MET A 172 -5.82 -13.48 0.18
C MET A 172 -7.03 -14.36 -0.14
N SER A 173 -7.81 -14.02 -1.17
CA SER A 173 -8.90 -14.87 -1.67
C SER A 173 -8.38 -16.25 -2.09
N SER A 174 -7.33 -16.26 -2.91
CA SER A 174 -6.68 -17.51 -3.34
C SER A 174 -6.06 -18.28 -2.17
N ALA A 175 -5.40 -17.59 -1.25
CA ALA A 175 -4.78 -18.19 -0.06
C ALA A 175 -5.83 -18.82 0.86
N TYR A 176 -6.98 -18.15 1.03
CA TYR A 176 -8.08 -18.65 1.87
C TYR A 176 -8.74 -19.89 1.28
N GLN A 177 -8.96 -19.90 -0.04
CA GLN A 177 -9.47 -21.10 -0.72
C GLN A 177 -8.51 -22.29 -0.55
N GLN A 178 -7.20 -22.07 -0.74
CA GLN A 178 -6.19 -23.11 -0.55
C GLN A 178 -6.17 -23.63 0.90
N ALA A 179 -6.25 -22.73 1.90
CA ALA A 179 -6.31 -23.12 3.30
C ALA A 179 -7.53 -24.01 3.60
N GLN A 180 -8.72 -23.61 3.12
CA GLN A 180 -9.97 -24.39 3.31
C GLN A 180 -9.91 -25.77 2.66
N LEU A 181 -9.35 -25.86 1.44
CA LEU A 181 -9.16 -27.15 0.77
C LEU A 181 -8.18 -28.06 1.56
N LYS A 182 -7.11 -27.51 2.13
CA LYS A 182 -6.20 -28.24 3.03
C LYS A 182 -6.91 -28.74 4.30
N MET A 183 -7.87 -27.98 4.82
CA MET A 183 -8.71 -28.36 5.97
C MET A 183 -9.85 -29.32 5.60
N GLY A 184 -9.97 -29.74 4.35
CA GLY A 184 -11.04 -30.65 3.87
C GLY A 184 -12.39 -29.97 3.62
N ILE A 185 -12.43 -28.66 3.53
CA ILE A 185 -13.64 -27.88 3.20
C ILE A 185 -13.75 -27.75 1.67
N PHE A 186 -14.62 -28.55 1.05
CA PHE A 186 -14.78 -28.60 -0.42
C PHE A 186 -15.73 -27.55 -0.99
N SER A 187 -16.41 -26.78 -0.14
CA SER A 187 -17.21 -25.60 -0.53
C SER A 187 -16.60 -24.35 0.09
N PRO A 188 -15.43 -23.90 -0.42
CA PRO A 188 -14.69 -22.84 0.20
C PRO A 188 -15.42 -21.50 0.10
N LYS A 189 -15.43 -20.76 1.21
CA LYS A 189 -15.85 -19.35 1.23
C LYS A 189 -14.76 -18.51 0.56
N THR A 190 -15.16 -17.38 0.00
CA THR A 190 -14.25 -16.43 -0.62
C THR A 190 -14.20 -15.15 0.18
N VAL A 191 -13.04 -14.51 0.15
CA VAL A 191 -12.84 -13.12 0.60
C VAL A 191 -12.68 -12.26 -0.63
N SER A 192 -13.37 -11.16 -0.68
CA SER A 192 -13.31 -10.21 -1.79
C SER A 192 -12.38 -9.03 -1.47
N VAL A 193 -11.95 -8.32 -2.50
CA VAL A 193 -11.28 -7.02 -2.35
C VAL A 193 -12.16 -6.02 -1.59
N GLY A 194 -13.49 -6.08 -1.79
CA GLY A 194 -14.45 -5.26 -1.06
C GLY A 194 -14.40 -5.51 0.46
N ASP A 195 -14.27 -6.76 0.89
CA ASP A 195 -14.13 -7.11 2.31
C ASP A 195 -12.88 -6.44 2.93
N LEU A 196 -11.75 -6.43 2.20
CA LEU A 196 -10.54 -5.76 2.67
C LEU A 196 -10.67 -4.23 2.67
N PHE A 197 -11.37 -3.65 1.68
CA PHE A 197 -11.64 -2.22 1.67
C PHE A 197 -12.45 -1.80 2.89
N VAL A 198 -13.50 -2.56 3.20
CA VAL A 198 -14.35 -2.29 4.37
C VAL A 198 -13.57 -2.47 5.67
N GLY A 199 -12.83 -3.58 5.79
CA GLY A 199 -12.02 -3.88 6.98
C GLY A 199 -10.89 -2.89 7.25
N SER A 200 -10.34 -2.29 6.19
CA SER A 200 -9.26 -1.30 6.32
C SER A 200 -9.72 0.13 6.60
N LEU A 201 -11.02 0.43 6.42
CA LEU A 201 -11.54 1.79 6.51
C LEU A 201 -11.38 2.37 7.92
N ILE A 202 -11.83 1.65 8.95
CA ILE A 202 -11.74 2.10 10.34
C ILE A 202 -10.28 2.22 10.78
N PRO A 203 -9.40 1.21 10.60
CA PRO A 203 -7.98 1.33 10.91
C PRO A 203 -7.30 2.51 10.20
N GLY A 204 -7.57 2.71 8.90
CA GLY A 204 -7.00 3.79 8.11
C GLY A 204 -7.41 5.17 8.63
N LEU A 205 -8.70 5.39 8.89
CA LEU A 205 -9.19 6.64 9.46
C LEU A 205 -8.68 6.87 10.89
N THR A 206 -8.55 5.81 11.68
CA THR A 206 -7.96 5.89 13.03
C THR A 206 -6.51 6.36 12.97
N LEU A 207 -5.70 5.85 12.01
CA LEU A 207 -4.32 6.32 11.81
C LEU A 207 -4.26 7.80 11.44
N VAL A 208 -5.14 8.28 10.55
CA VAL A 208 -5.24 9.70 10.22
C VAL A 208 -5.54 10.52 11.48
N GLY A 209 -6.52 10.08 12.26
CA GLY A 209 -6.88 10.72 13.54
C GLY A 209 -5.69 10.76 14.51
N LEU A 210 -4.96 9.66 14.67
CA LEU A 210 -3.78 9.59 15.54
C LEU A 210 -2.64 10.50 15.07
N TYR A 211 -2.42 10.61 13.74
CA TYR A 211 -1.42 11.55 13.19
C TYR A 211 -1.82 13.00 13.47
N ILE A 212 -3.09 13.34 13.29
CA ILE A 212 -3.60 14.68 13.61
C ILE A 212 -3.48 14.97 15.10
N LEU A 213 -3.84 14.03 15.97
CA LEU A 213 -3.68 14.16 17.42
C LEU A 213 -2.21 14.37 17.82
N TYR A 214 -1.29 13.65 17.22
CA TYR A 214 0.15 13.85 17.44
C TYR A 214 0.60 15.26 17.01
N LEU A 215 0.16 15.74 15.85
CA LEU A 215 0.49 17.10 15.38
C LEU A 215 -0.10 18.18 16.30
N ILE A 216 -1.32 17.98 16.80
CA ILE A 216 -1.95 18.87 17.80
C ILE A 216 -1.14 18.84 19.11
N ALA A 217 -0.72 17.67 19.57
CA ALA A 217 0.11 17.53 20.77
C ALA A 217 1.43 18.32 20.62
N ILE A 218 2.13 18.19 19.47
CA ILE A 218 3.33 19.01 19.22
C ILE A 218 2.98 20.50 19.21
N ALA A 219 1.89 20.90 18.58
CA ALA A 219 1.50 22.30 18.49
C ALA A 219 1.22 22.92 19.89
N ILE A 220 0.74 22.11 20.84
CA ILE A 220 0.49 22.53 22.22
C ILE A 220 1.79 22.51 23.06
N PHE A 221 2.50 21.38 23.06
CA PHE A 221 3.65 21.18 23.96
C PHE A 221 4.97 21.75 23.42
N GLN A 222 5.11 21.88 22.09
CA GLN A 222 6.30 22.37 21.41
C GLN A 222 5.97 23.41 20.34
N PRO A 223 5.31 24.53 20.67
CA PRO A 223 4.74 25.49 19.73
C PRO A 223 5.76 26.13 18.78
N LYS A 224 7.02 26.14 19.17
CA LYS A 224 8.12 26.65 18.31
C LYS A 224 8.38 25.76 17.09
N LYS A 225 8.02 24.49 17.12
CA LYS A 225 8.21 23.56 16.01
C LYS A 225 7.16 23.69 14.92
N LEU A 226 5.97 24.18 15.28
CA LEU A 226 4.80 24.28 14.41
C LEU A 226 4.18 25.69 14.55
N PRO A 227 4.84 26.75 14.04
CA PRO A 227 4.34 28.11 14.15
C PRO A 227 3.00 28.27 13.42
N ALA A 228 2.15 29.14 13.97
CA ALA A 228 0.92 29.60 13.32
C ALA A 228 1.28 30.62 12.22
N LEU A 229 0.45 30.68 11.20
CA LEU A 229 0.60 31.70 10.15
C LEU A 229 -0.10 32.98 10.54
N PRO A 230 0.52 34.16 10.28
CA PRO A 230 -0.17 35.44 10.48
C PRO A 230 -1.38 35.53 9.54
N GLN A 231 -2.49 36.04 10.05
CA GLN A 231 -3.72 36.18 9.27
C GLN A 231 -3.55 37.10 8.03
N SER A 232 -2.58 38.03 8.10
CA SER A 232 -2.21 38.90 7.00
C SER A 232 -1.64 38.16 5.77
N GLU A 233 -1.06 36.97 5.94
CA GLU A 233 -0.50 36.16 4.85
C GLU A 233 -1.51 35.17 4.23
N LEU A 234 -2.61 34.88 4.95
CA LEU A 234 -3.56 33.85 4.54
C LEU A 234 -4.70 34.40 3.67
N GLY A 235 -4.99 35.71 3.80
CA GLY A 235 -6.17 36.31 3.16
C GLY A 235 -7.49 35.77 3.73
N PRO A 236 -8.64 36.22 3.21
CA PRO A 236 -9.94 35.72 3.65
C PRO A 236 -10.17 34.26 3.23
N ILE A 237 -10.90 33.51 4.05
CA ILE A 237 -11.32 32.14 3.71
C ILE A 237 -12.35 32.24 2.59
N GLU A 238 -12.00 31.75 1.41
CA GLU A 238 -12.88 31.69 0.25
C GLU A 238 -13.65 30.35 0.27
N TRP A 239 -14.75 30.30 1.01
CA TRP A 239 -15.59 29.09 1.13
C TRP A 239 -15.94 28.45 -0.21
N GLY A 240 -16.20 29.27 -1.24
CA GLY A 240 -16.49 28.78 -2.59
C GLY A 240 -15.32 28.02 -3.22
N LYS A 241 -14.08 28.47 -3.01
CA LYS A 241 -12.89 27.75 -3.48
C LYS A 241 -12.66 26.48 -2.68
N LEU A 242 -12.83 26.55 -1.35
CA LEU A 242 -12.69 25.39 -0.47
C LEU A 242 -13.66 24.26 -0.88
N PHE A 243 -14.95 24.57 -1.06
CA PHE A 243 -15.92 23.56 -1.49
C PHE A 243 -15.64 23.02 -2.89
N ARG A 244 -15.22 23.86 -3.82
CA ARG A 244 -14.85 23.44 -5.18
C ARG A 244 -13.58 22.56 -5.20
N ALA A 245 -12.67 22.74 -4.27
CA ALA A 245 -11.48 21.90 -4.15
C ALA A 245 -11.77 20.57 -3.43
N LEU A 246 -12.56 20.61 -2.35
CA LEU A 246 -12.77 19.48 -1.46
C LEU A 246 -13.89 18.53 -1.94
N LEU A 247 -15.01 19.08 -2.41
CA LEU A 247 -16.20 18.30 -2.73
C LEU A 247 -15.99 17.28 -3.86
N PRO A 248 -15.34 17.62 -5.00
CA PRO A 248 -15.20 16.67 -6.09
C PRO A 248 -14.39 15.40 -5.73
N PRO A 249 -13.21 15.49 -5.09
CA PRO A 249 -12.51 14.29 -4.63
C PRO A 249 -13.30 13.47 -3.62
N LEU A 250 -14.00 14.13 -2.68
CA LEU A 250 -14.83 13.42 -1.71
C LEU A 250 -16.00 12.70 -2.37
N VAL A 251 -16.68 13.34 -3.33
CA VAL A 251 -17.76 12.71 -4.11
C VAL A 251 -17.21 11.53 -4.90
N LEU A 252 -16.03 11.66 -5.49
CA LEU A 252 -15.39 10.58 -6.24
C LEU A 252 -15.10 9.37 -5.33
N ILE A 253 -14.46 9.61 -4.18
CA ILE A 253 -14.17 8.56 -3.19
C ILE A 253 -15.49 7.93 -2.69
N ALA A 254 -16.49 8.75 -2.37
CA ALA A 254 -17.80 8.27 -1.93
C ALA A 254 -18.52 7.47 -3.03
N ALA A 255 -18.41 7.86 -4.29
CA ALA A 255 -18.99 7.09 -5.41
C ALA A 255 -18.31 5.75 -5.59
N VAL A 256 -16.97 5.70 -5.53
CA VAL A 256 -16.19 4.46 -5.67
C VAL A 256 -16.45 3.52 -4.48
N LEU A 257 -16.20 4.00 -3.26
CA LEU A 257 -16.39 3.17 -2.06
C LEU A 257 -17.86 2.86 -1.81
N GLY A 258 -18.73 3.86 -1.96
CA GLY A 258 -20.16 3.69 -1.73
C GLY A 258 -20.79 2.68 -2.67
N SER A 259 -20.36 2.62 -3.95
CA SER A 259 -20.85 1.62 -4.89
C SER A 259 -20.44 0.18 -4.50
N ILE A 260 -19.24 0.01 -3.95
CA ILE A 260 -18.75 -1.29 -3.45
C ILE A 260 -19.49 -1.66 -2.16
N LEU A 261 -19.60 -0.73 -1.21
CA LEU A 261 -20.24 -0.94 0.10
C LEU A 261 -21.72 -1.27 -0.04
N ALA A 262 -22.42 -0.61 -0.98
CA ALA A 262 -23.82 -0.88 -1.27
C ALA A 262 -24.05 -2.16 -2.11
N GLY A 263 -22.98 -2.84 -2.54
CA GLY A 263 -23.07 -4.04 -3.39
C GLY A 263 -23.51 -3.77 -4.83
N TYR A 264 -23.50 -2.50 -5.27
CA TYR A 264 -23.91 -2.15 -6.64
C TYR A 264 -22.80 -2.38 -7.67
N ALA A 265 -21.54 -2.36 -7.25
CA ALA A 265 -20.40 -2.51 -8.13
C ALA A 265 -19.34 -3.44 -7.52
N THR A 266 -18.73 -4.25 -8.38
CA THR A 266 -17.50 -4.95 -8.08
C THR A 266 -16.34 -3.96 -7.96
N PRO A 267 -15.21 -4.30 -7.33
CA PRO A 267 -14.03 -3.43 -7.28
C PRO A 267 -13.56 -2.94 -8.66
N THR A 268 -13.68 -3.76 -9.69
CA THR A 268 -13.34 -3.42 -11.08
C THR A 268 -14.29 -2.38 -11.68
N GLU A 269 -15.58 -2.56 -11.49
CA GLU A 269 -16.60 -1.60 -11.95
C GLU A 269 -16.49 -0.27 -11.19
N ALA A 270 -16.23 -0.32 -9.88
CA ALA A 270 -15.99 0.87 -9.07
C ALA A 270 -14.72 1.61 -9.52
N ALA A 271 -13.66 0.88 -9.89
CA ALA A 271 -12.45 1.48 -10.46
C ALA A 271 -12.74 2.19 -11.80
N ALA A 272 -13.63 1.63 -12.63
CA ALA A 272 -14.09 2.29 -13.86
C ALA A 272 -14.87 3.58 -13.57
N ILE A 273 -15.77 3.56 -12.56
CA ILE A 273 -16.46 4.78 -12.07
C ILE A 273 -15.42 5.81 -11.61
N GLY A 274 -14.40 5.39 -10.87
CA GLY A 274 -13.30 6.24 -10.43
C GLY A 274 -12.52 6.86 -11.58
N ALA A 275 -12.14 6.06 -12.57
CA ALA A 275 -11.42 6.51 -13.77
C ALA A 275 -12.24 7.52 -14.59
N LEU A 276 -13.53 7.23 -14.79
CA LEU A 276 -14.45 8.15 -15.46
C LEU A 276 -14.62 9.46 -14.68
N GLY A 277 -14.85 9.37 -13.37
CA GLY A 277 -15.02 10.53 -12.50
C GLY A 277 -13.77 11.42 -12.44
N ALA A 278 -12.57 10.85 -12.37
CA ALA A 278 -11.30 11.56 -12.43
C ALA A 278 -11.13 12.29 -13.79
N THR A 279 -11.52 11.64 -14.88
CA THR A 279 -11.51 12.25 -16.23
C THR A 279 -12.46 13.43 -16.33
N LEU A 280 -13.71 13.27 -15.85
CA LEU A 280 -14.70 14.34 -15.82
C LEU A 280 -14.26 15.51 -14.94
N LEU A 281 -13.62 15.24 -13.80
CA LEU A 281 -13.07 16.25 -12.92
C LEU A 281 -11.95 17.05 -13.60
N SER A 282 -11.04 16.36 -14.29
CA SER A 282 -9.95 17.01 -15.04
C SER A 282 -10.47 17.86 -16.21
N LEU A 283 -11.51 17.39 -16.90
CA LEU A 283 -12.22 18.15 -17.94
C LEU A 283 -12.90 19.40 -17.37
N ALA A 284 -13.62 19.25 -16.25
CA ALA A 284 -14.32 20.38 -15.60
C ALA A 284 -13.33 21.48 -15.13
N LYS A 285 -12.14 21.08 -14.72
CA LYS A 285 -11.03 21.98 -14.36
C LYS A 285 -10.30 22.57 -15.57
N ARG A 286 -10.64 22.15 -16.79
CA ARG A 286 -9.95 22.54 -18.04
C ARG A 286 -8.45 22.22 -18.01
N GLN A 287 -8.07 21.17 -17.31
CA GLN A 287 -6.69 20.69 -17.21
C GLN A 287 -6.41 19.52 -18.18
N LEU A 288 -7.46 18.93 -18.78
CA LEU A 288 -7.28 17.83 -19.70
C LEU A 288 -7.13 18.34 -21.14
N ASP A 289 -5.90 18.23 -21.65
CA ASP A 289 -5.59 18.36 -23.06
C ASP A 289 -5.07 17.01 -23.61
N PHE A 290 -4.81 16.96 -24.92
CA PHE A 290 -4.32 15.73 -25.56
C PHE A 290 -2.93 15.33 -25.05
N GLY A 291 -2.08 16.29 -24.70
CA GLY A 291 -0.75 16.06 -24.13
C GLY A 291 -0.84 15.38 -22.77
N GLN A 292 -1.67 15.93 -21.87
CA GLN A 292 -1.92 15.35 -20.56
C GLN A 292 -2.56 13.95 -20.65
N LEU A 293 -3.56 13.77 -21.53
CA LEU A 293 -4.17 12.45 -21.72
C LEU A 293 -3.13 11.41 -22.17
N ARG A 294 -2.22 11.79 -23.06
CA ARG A 294 -1.11 10.93 -23.49
C ARG A 294 -0.17 10.59 -22.34
N GLU A 295 0.18 11.57 -21.49
CA GLU A 295 1.01 11.33 -20.31
C GLU A 295 0.33 10.40 -19.31
N VAL A 296 -0.95 10.59 -19.04
CA VAL A 296 -1.75 9.74 -18.16
C VAL A 296 -1.81 8.31 -18.73
N ALA A 297 -2.11 8.15 -20.01
CA ALA A 297 -2.15 6.84 -20.66
C ALA A 297 -0.80 6.14 -20.61
N ARG A 298 0.29 6.87 -20.85
CA ARG A 298 1.66 6.34 -20.78
C ARG A 298 2.01 5.91 -19.34
N GLY A 299 1.81 6.77 -18.35
CA GLY A 299 2.10 6.45 -16.95
C GLY A 299 1.27 5.25 -16.46
N THR A 300 -0.01 5.20 -16.84
CA THR A 300 -0.88 4.05 -16.56
C THR A 300 -0.33 2.76 -17.17
N THR A 301 0.08 2.81 -18.44
CA THR A 301 0.64 1.65 -19.13
C THR A 301 1.95 1.19 -18.49
N GLU A 302 2.85 2.11 -18.15
CA GLU A 302 4.14 1.82 -17.53
C GLU A 302 3.95 1.10 -16.17
N ILE A 303 3.11 1.67 -15.28
CA ILE A 303 2.86 1.10 -13.96
C ILE A 303 2.13 -0.24 -14.08
N THR A 304 1.09 -0.32 -14.90
CA THR A 304 0.32 -1.55 -15.11
C THR A 304 1.20 -2.68 -15.65
N SER A 305 2.00 -2.39 -16.69
CA SER A 305 2.91 -3.37 -17.28
C SER A 305 3.94 -3.87 -16.27
N MET A 306 4.47 -2.96 -15.42
CA MET A 306 5.39 -3.33 -14.34
C MET A 306 4.71 -4.30 -13.36
N VAL A 307 3.49 -3.99 -12.90
CA VAL A 307 2.75 -4.85 -11.96
C VAL A 307 2.51 -6.23 -12.55
N PHE A 308 2.01 -6.32 -13.80
CA PHE A 308 1.74 -7.62 -14.44
C PHE A 308 3.02 -8.41 -14.71
N LEU A 309 4.12 -7.74 -15.06
CA LEU A 309 5.40 -8.42 -15.26
C LEU A 309 5.96 -8.97 -13.94
N ILE A 310 5.80 -8.25 -12.83
CA ILE A 310 6.16 -8.74 -11.48
C ILE A 310 5.30 -9.95 -11.11
N LEU A 311 4.00 -9.93 -11.40
CA LEU A 311 3.09 -11.07 -11.21
C LEU A 311 3.57 -12.33 -11.95
N ILE A 312 3.96 -12.19 -13.19
CA ILE A 312 4.47 -13.31 -13.99
C ILE A 312 5.77 -13.85 -13.37
N GLY A 313 6.71 -12.96 -13.02
CA GLY A 313 7.96 -13.34 -12.36
C GLY A 313 7.74 -14.03 -11.02
N ALA A 314 6.84 -13.49 -10.19
CA ALA A 314 6.47 -14.06 -8.89
C ALA A 314 5.76 -15.43 -9.04
N SER A 315 4.91 -15.58 -10.06
CA SER A 315 4.26 -16.86 -10.35
C SER A 315 5.26 -17.95 -10.73
N LEU A 316 6.27 -17.60 -11.52
CA LEU A 316 7.36 -18.50 -11.88
C LEU A 316 8.23 -18.85 -10.66
N PHE A 317 8.58 -17.83 -9.83
CA PHE A 317 9.28 -18.06 -8.58
C PHE A 317 8.50 -19.02 -7.67
N SER A 318 7.22 -18.73 -7.41
CA SER A 318 6.35 -19.57 -6.57
C SER A 318 6.27 -21.02 -7.09
N LEU A 319 6.20 -21.20 -8.41
CA LEU A 319 6.16 -22.52 -9.04
C LEU A 319 7.44 -23.31 -8.75
N VAL A 320 8.60 -22.70 -8.94
CA VAL A 320 9.92 -23.33 -8.74
C VAL A 320 10.19 -23.54 -7.26
N PHE A 321 9.86 -22.58 -6.40
CA PHE A 321 9.99 -22.67 -4.95
C PHE A 321 9.17 -23.84 -4.38
N ARG A 322 7.92 -24.00 -4.86
CA ARG A 322 7.05 -25.12 -4.53
C ARG A 322 7.63 -26.47 -5.05
N GLY A 323 8.15 -26.46 -6.26
CA GLY A 323 8.78 -27.65 -6.86
C GLY A 323 10.01 -28.17 -6.08
N PHE A 324 10.72 -27.27 -5.38
CA PHE A 324 11.78 -27.63 -4.43
C PHE A 324 11.27 -28.01 -3.03
N GLY A 325 9.95 -28.03 -2.80
CA GLY A 325 9.36 -28.34 -1.49
C GLY A 325 9.42 -27.20 -0.49
N GLY A 326 9.72 -25.97 -0.93
CA GLY A 326 9.87 -24.80 -0.05
C GLY A 326 8.60 -24.45 0.73
N GLU A 327 7.40 -24.64 0.16
CA GLU A 327 6.14 -24.43 0.86
C GLU A 327 5.98 -25.38 2.05
N MET A 328 6.23 -26.67 1.84
CA MET A 328 6.14 -27.68 2.91
C MET A 328 7.17 -27.44 4.02
N MET A 329 8.37 -27.00 3.65
CA MET A 329 9.42 -26.67 4.61
C MET A 329 8.99 -25.49 5.51
N ILE A 330 8.42 -24.41 4.93
CA ILE A 330 7.92 -23.26 5.70
C ILE A 330 6.74 -23.66 6.57
N GLU A 331 5.81 -24.46 6.04
CA GLU A 331 4.66 -24.98 6.80
C GLU A 331 5.12 -25.80 8.03
N HIS A 332 6.08 -26.67 7.83
CA HIS A 332 6.65 -27.46 8.93
C HIS A 332 7.34 -26.58 9.96
N ALA A 333 8.15 -25.61 9.52
CA ALA A 333 8.83 -24.68 10.40
C ALA A 333 7.84 -23.82 11.21
N LEU A 334 6.79 -23.27 10.59
CA LEU A 334 5.79 -22.45 11.28
C LEU A 334 4.96 -23.26 12.28
N ASN A 335 4.61 -24.50 11.95
CA ASN A 335 3.85 -25.40 12.84
C ASN A 335 4.65 -25.83 14.08
N GLN A 336 5.99 -25.81 14.03
CA GLN A 336 6.86 -26.18 15.15
C GLN A 336 7.24 -25.00 16.05
N LEU A 337 6.84 -23.76 15.70
CA LEU A 337 7.19 -22.59 16.50
C LEU A 337 6.56 -22.65 17.90
N PRO A 338 7.32 -22.27 18.95
CA PRO A 338 6.76 -22.08 20.27
C PRO A 338 5.73 -20.95 20.26
N GLY A 339 4.61 -21.13 20.99
CA GLY A 339 3.51 -20.16 21.01
C GLY A 339 2.39 -20.43 20.00
N GLY A 340 2.47 -21.51 19.22
CA GLY A 340 1.40 -21.92 18.30
C GLY A 340 1.08 -20.84 17.25
N VAL A 341 -0.22 -20.54 17.07
CA VAL A 341 -0.70 -19.56 16.07
C VAL A 341 -0.09 -18.18 16.28
N LEU A 342 0.02 -17.72 17.54
CA LEU A 342 0.61 -16.41 17.84
C LEU A 342 2.11 -16.38 17.47
N GLY A 343 2.85 -17.43 17.80
CA GLY A 343 4.27 -17.52 17.45
C GLY A 343 4.48 -17.48 15.94
N ALA A 344 3.71 -18.26 15.18
CA ALA A 344 3.75 -18.27 13.73
C ALA A 344 3.39 -16.90 13.13
N PHE A 345 2.31 -16.27 13.62
CA PHE A 345 1.87 -14.96 13.19
C PHE A 345 2.96 -13.89 13.43
N LEU A 346 3.52 -13.80 14.63
CA LEU A 346 4.55 -12.81 14.97
C LEU A 346 5.83 -12.98 14.14
N VAL A 347 6.26 -14.23 13.90
CA VAL A 347 7.42 -14.51 13.05
C VAL A 347 7.15 -14.09 11.62
N VAL A 348 5.98 -14.40 11.06
CA VAL A 348 5.61 -13.99 9.70
C VAL A 348 5.54 -12.47 9.61
N MET A 349 4.92 -11.78 10.57
CA MET A 349 4.85 -10.33 10.61
C MET A 349 6.24 -9.69 10.67
N LEU A 350 7.15 -10.25 11.47
CA LEU A 350 8.54 -9.79 11.54
C LEU A 350 9.28 -10.01 10.21
N VAL A 351 9.11 -11.16 9.58
CA VAL A 351 9.73 -11.46 8.28
C VAL A 351 9.22 -10.51 7.20
N ILE A 352 7.91 -10.28 7.09
CA ILE A 352 7.30 -9.31 6.16
C ILE A 352 7.85 -7.90 6.42
N PHE A 353 7.93 -7.50 7.70
CA PHE A 353 8.47 -6.19 8.08
C PHE A 353 9.93 -6.01 7.62
N LEU A 354 10.78 -7.02 7.85
CA LEU A 354 12.19 -6.98 7.44
C LEU A 354 12.37 -7.04 5.93
N LEU A 355 11.58 -7.86 5.25
CA LEU A 355 11.58 -7.93 3.79
C LEU A 355 11.14 -6.61 3.15
N GLY A 356 10.23 -5.87 3.77
CA GLY A 356 9.80 -4.54 3.29
C GLY A 356 10.89 -3.47 3.30
N PHE A 357 12.09 -3.76 3.80
CA PHE A 357 13.29 -2.93 3.61
C PHE A 357 14.01 -3.20 2.28
N ILE A 358 13.74 -4.35 1.66
CA ILE A 358 14.45 -4.80 0.45
C ILE A 358 13.47 -4.90 -0.72
N LEU A 359 12.27 -5.38 -0.46
CA LEU A 359 11.21 -5.66 -1.41
C LEU A 359 10.13 -4.58 -1.34
N ASP A 360 9.60 -4.19 -2.50
CA ASP A 360 8.40 -3.36 -2.56
C ASP A 360 7.16 -4.17 -2.10
N PHE A 361 6.07 -3.49 -1.76
CA PHE A 361 4.83 -4.13 -1.32
C PHE A 361 4.26 -5.12 -2.35
N ILE A 362 4.37 -4.81 -3.65
CA ILE A 362 3.89 -5.68 -4.73
C ILE A 362 4.59 -7.04 -4.66
N GLU A 363 5.89 -7.03 -4.48
CA GLU A 363 6.71 -8.23 -4.40
C GLU A 363 6.36 -9.07 -3.17
N ILE A 364 6.21 -8.45 -2.03
CA ILE A 364 5.84 -9.16 -0.79
C ILE A 364 4.45 -9.78 -0.94
N ILE A 365 3.49 -9.06 -1.50
CA ILE A 365 2.13 -9.56 -1.73
C ILE A 365 2.14 -10.78 -2.66
N PHE A 366 2.94 -10.78 -3.72
CA PHE A 366 2.92 -11.86 -4.71
C PHE A 366 3.93 -12.98 -4.49
N VAL A 367 4.95 -12.75 -3.66
CA VAL A 367 5.99 -13.74 -3.33
C VAL A 367 5.77 -14.36 -1.96
N VAL A 368 5.57 -13.54 -0.94
CA VAL A 368 5.54 -13.99 0.46
C VAL A 368 4.13 -14.41 0.89
N VAL A 369 3.13 -13.57 0.62
CA VAL A 369 1.75 -13.85 1.08
C VAL A 369 1.18 -15.15 0.52
N PRO A 370 1.40 -15.56 -0.75
CA PRO A 370 0.92 -16.85 -1.25
C PRO A 370 1.54 -18.07 -0.55
N ILE A 371 2.69 -17.91 0.09
CA ILE A 371 3.38 -18.96 0.81
C ILE A 371 2.87 -19.02 2.25
N VAL A 372 2.89 -17.88 2.96
CA VAL A 372 2.57 -17.85 4.40
C VAL A 372 1.07 -17.71 4.68
N GLY A 373 0.32 -17.07 3.78
CA GLY A 373 -1.11 -16.82 3.94
C GLY A 373 -1.94 -18.10 4.13
N PRO A 374 -1.84 -19.10 3.23
CA PRO A 374 -2.58 -20.36 3.39
C PRO A 374 -2.28 -21.09 4.69
N ILE A 375 -1.03 -21.00 5.18
CA ILE A 375 -0.60 -21.65 6.41
C ILE A 375 -1.27 -20.98 7.62
N LEU A 376 -1.18 -19.65 7.72
CA LEU A 376 -1.76 -18.90 8.84
C LEU A 376 -3.30 -18.99 8.85
N LEU A 377 -3.93 -18.98 7.67
CA LEU A 377 -5.38 -19.17 7.54
C LEU A 377 -5.82 -20.58 7.92
N ALA A 378 -5.04 -21.61 7.58
CA ALA A 378 -5.30 -23.00 8.03
C ALA A 378 -5.13 -23.16 9.55
N MET A 379 -4.34 -22.31 10.20
CA MET A 379 -4.23 -22.23 11.65
C MET A 379 -5.42 -21.53 12.33
N GLY A 380 -6.41 -21.03 11.56
CA GLY A 380 -7.67 -20.48 12.05
C GLY A 380 -7.72 -18.96 12.18
N LEU A 381 -6.77 -18.21 11.60
CA LEU A 381 -6.85 -16.75 11.55
C LEU A 381 -7.92 -16.29 10.58
N ASP A 382 -8.62 -15.20 10.93
CA ASP A 382 -9.60 -14.56 10.04
C ASP A 382 -8.91 -13.95 8.82
N PRO A 383 -9.41 -14.20 7.59
CA PRO A 383 -8.75 -13.76 6.37
C PRO A 383 -8.80 -12.25 6.14
N ILE A 384 -9.86 -11.55 6.57
CA ILE A 384 -9.99 -10.10 6.43
C ILE A 384 -9.02 -9.44 7.41
N TRP A 385 -9.04 -9.90 8.66
CA TRP A 385 -8.15 -9.41 9.70
C TRP A 385 -6.68 -9.61 9.31
N LEU A 386 -6.30 -10.80 8.84
CA LEU A 386 -4.94 -11.10 8.43
C LEU A 386 -4.48 -10.23 7.26
N GLY A 387 -5.36 -10.02 6.25
CA GLY A 387 -5.06 -9.16 5.11
C GLY A 387 -4.82 -7.72 5.53
N VAL A 388 -5.66 -7.14 6.39
CA VAL A 388 -5.49 -5.78 6.89
C VAL A 388 -4.25 -5.67 7.78
N MET A 389 -3.94 -6.69 8.61
CA MET A 389 -2.71 -6.73 9.40
C MET A 389 -1.46 -6.74 8.52
N PHE A 390 -1.46 -7.46 7.39
CA PHE A 390 -0.38 -7.40 6.41
C PHE A 390 -0.25 -6.01 5.79
N ALA A 391 -1.36 -5.36 5.42
CA ALA A 391 -1.34 -4.00 4.87
C ALA A 391 -0.76 -2.97 5.86
N LEU A 392 -1.17 -3.02 7.14
CA LEU A 392 -0.62 -2.17 8.20
C LEU A 392 0.88 -2.40 8.43
N ASN A 393 1.31 -3.66 8.38
CA ASN A 393 2.71 -4.03 8.55
C ASN A 393 3.58 -3.51 7.39
N LEU A 394 3.12 -3.70 6.16
CA LEU A 394 3.77 -3.17 4.97
C LEU A 394 3.89 -1.64 5.02
N GLN A 395 2.81 -0.95 5.42
CA GLN A 395 2.83 0.49 5.62
C GLN A 395 3.89 0.91 6.64
N THR A 396 4.03 0.16 7.74
CA THR A 396 5.01 0.43 8.79
C THR A 396 6.44 0.25 8.29
N SER A 397 6.73 -0.83 7.57
CA SER A 397 8.07 -1.08 7.00
C SER A 397 8.46 -0.01 5.98
N PHE A 398 7.50 0.47 5.16
CA PHE A 398 7.70 1.54 4.17
C PHE A 398 8.13 2.88 4.78
N LEU A 399 7.78 3.12 6.03
CA LEU A 399 8.14 4.35 6.75
C LEU A 399 9.42 4.18 7.57
N THR A 400 9.87 2.94 7.83
CA THR A 400 10.92 2.66 8.81
C THR A 400 12.33 2.77 8.21
N PRO A 401 13.24 3.59 8.83
CA PRO A 401 14.65 3.62 8.46
C PRO A 401 15.33 2.25 8.61
N PRO A 402 16.43 1.98 7.87
CA PRO A 402 17.13 2.91 6.98
C PRO A 402 16.61 2.93 5.54
N PHE A 403 15.81 1.95 5.11
CA PHE A 403 15.46 1.73 3.71
C PHE A 403 13.99 2.02 3.36
N GLY A 404 13.20 2.59 4.30
CA GLY A 404 11.80 2.88 4.03
C GLY A 404 11.58 3.64 2.70
N PHE A 405 10.85 3.04 1.77
CA PHE A 405 10.64 3.59 0.42
C PHE A 405 10.02 5.00 0.44
N SER A 406 9.13 5.28 1.41
CA SER A 406 8.59 6.64 1.59
C SER A 406 9.68 7.68 1.86
N LEU A 407 10.68 7.32 2.67
CA LEU A 407 11.82 8.20 2.95
C LEU A 407 12.73 8.37 1.74
N PHE A 408 12.90 7.31 0.95
CA PHE A 408 13.67 7.36 -0.28
C PHE A 408 13.03 8.31 -1.30
N TYR A 409 11.72 8.18 -1.54
CA TYR A 409 10.98 9.08 -2.42
C TYR A 409 11.02 10.52 -1.92
N LEU A 410 10.79 10.74 -0.64
CA LEU A 410 10.81 12.07 -0.06
C LEU A 410 12.22 12.70 -0.14
N ARG A 411 13.29 11.89 0.03
CA ARG A 411 14.67 12.36 -0.10
C ARG A 411 14.96 12.92 -1.47
N GLY A 412 14.39 12.33 -2.54
CA GLY A 412 14.55 12.81 -3.92
C GLY A 412 14.10 14.25 -4.14
N VAL A 413 13.13 14.72 -3.36
CA VAL A 413 12.53 16.08 -3.47
C VAL A 413 12.86 16.98 -2.29
N THR A 414 13.57 16.48 -1.28
CA THR A 414 13.97 17.25 -0.09
C THR A 414 15.21 18.08 -0.36
N PRO A 415 15.25 19.39 -0.02
CA PRO A 415 16.44 20.22 -0.15
C PRO A 415 17.65 19.62 0.57
N ARG A 416 18.84 19.85 0.00
CA ARG A 416 20.11 19.36 0.60
C ARG A 416 20.38 19.94 2.00
N SER A 417 19.79 21.08 2.35
CA SER A 417 19.87 21.69 3.68
C SER A 417 19.24 20.85 4.79
N VAL A 418 18.35 19.91 4.46
CA VAL A 418 17.74 18.99 5.41
C VAL A 418 18.47 17.64 5.33
N PRO A 419 19.28 17.27 6.33
CA PRO A 419 19.98 15.99 6.32
C PRO A 419 19.03 14.80 6.50
N THR A 420 19.39 13.65 5.95
CA THR A 420 18.59 12.40 6.04
C THR A 420 18.35 11.98 7.49
N SER A 421 19.32 12.21 8.38
CA SER A 421 19.16 11.92 9.81
C SER A 421 18.03 12.72 10.47
N THR A 422 17.74 13.94 9.98
CA THR A 422 16.58 14.74 10.42
C THR A 422 15.28 14.13 9.97
N MET A 423 15.21 13.63 8.73
CA MET A 423 14.04 12.90 8.22
C MET A 423 13.77 11.64 9.05
N TYR A 424 14.84 10.87 9.36
CA TYR A 424 14.72 9.67 10.20
C TYR A 424 14.17 9.99 11.59
N LYS A 425 14.66 11.06 12.24
CA LYS A 425 14.11 11.51 13.53
C LYS A 425 12.62 11.90 13.41
N GLY A 426 12.25 12.50 12.29
CA GLY A 426 10.89 12.96 12.05
C GLY A 426 9.87 11.84 11.92
N VAL A 427 10.26 10.69 11.38
CA VAL A 427 9.33 9.56 11.18
C VAL A 427 9.17 8.66 12.41
N ILE A 428 10.13 8.66 13.36
CA ILE A 428 10.08 7.78 14.55
C ILE A 428 8.74 7.84 15.29
N PRO A 429 8.16 9.02 15.60
CA PRO A 429 6.87 9.08 16.29
C PRO A 429 5.73 8.46 15.48
N PHE A 430 5.73 8.64 14.17
CA PHE A 430 4.73 8.06 13.27
C PHE A 430 4.85 6.54 13.17
N ILE A 431 6.08 6.00 13.16
CA ILE A 431 6.34 4.56 13.24
C ILE A 431 5.80 4.02 14.57
N GLY A 432 6.03 4.73 15.68
CA GLY A 432 5.49 4.36 16.99
C GLY A 432 3.95 4.30 16.98
N ILE A 433 3.28 5.23 16.31
CA ILE A 433 1.82 5.24 16.14
C ILE A 433 1.37 4.04 15.30
N GLN A 434 2.06 3.71 14.22
CA GLN A 434 1.72 2.56 13.36
C GLN A 434 1.92 1.23 14.10
N ILE A 435 3.00 1.09 14.86
CA ILE A 435 3.23 -0.10 15.70
C ILE A 435 2.14 -0.20 16.78
N ALA A 436 1.79 0.90 17.43
CA ALA A 436 0.69 0.93 18.39
C ALA A 436 -0.63 0.51 17.74
N MET A 437 -0.88 0.96 16.50
CA MET A 437 -2.05 0.55 15.72
C MET A 437 -2.06 -0.95 15.42
N LEU A 438 -0.92 -1.54 15.04
CA LEU A 438 -0.78 -2.99 14.86
C LEU A 438 -1.11 -3.75 16.16
N VAL A 439 -0.60 -3.28 17.29
CA VAL A 439 -0.88 -3.88 18.60
C VAL A 439 -2.37 -3.75 18.95
N VAL A 440 -2.98 -2.60 18.75
CA VAL A 440 -4.41 -2.38 19.00
C VAL A 440 -5.26 -3.27 18.10
N ALA A 441 -4.96 -3.36 16.80
CA ALA A 441 -5.68 -4.22 15.86
C ALA A 441 -5.52 -5.72 16.16
N TYR A 442 -4.39 -6.11 16.77
CA TYR A 442 -4.18 -7.47 17.27
C TYR A 442 -5.03 -7.75 18.53
N LEU A 443 -5.02 -6.82 19.50
CA LEU A 443 -5.74 -6.98 20.76
C LEU A 443 -7.26 -6.79 20.61
N TRP A 444 -7.68 -6.06 19.59
CA TRP A 444 -9.08 -5.77 19.30
C TRP A 444 -9.39 -6.02 17.82
N PRO A 445 -9.56 -7.27 17.41
CA PRO A 445 -9.84 -7.65 16.01
C PRO A 445 -11.10 -7.00 15.44
N ASP A 446 -12.12 -6.70 16.27
CA ASP A 446 -13.36 -6.05 15.86
C ASP A 446 -13.13 -4.69 15.19
N LEU A 447 -11.99 -4.03 15.47
CA LEU A 447 -11.60 -2.81 14.78
C LEU A 447 -11.52 -3.00 13.25
N ILE A 448 -11.23 -4.23 12.82
CA ILE A 448 -11.11 -4.61 11.42
C ILE A 448 -12.37 -5.36 10.94
N THR A 449 -12.87 -6.30 11.75
CA THR A 449 -13.90 -7.25 11.32
C THR A 449 -15.32 -6.73 11.51
N TRP A 450 -15.56 -5.81 12.44
CA TRP A 450 -16.90 -5.30 12.77
C TRP A 450 -17.62 -4.69 11.56
N LEU A 451 -16.97 -3.83 10.79
CA LEU A 451 -17.61 -3.15 9.67
C LEU A 451 -17.93 -4.12 8.50
N PRO A 452 -17.02 -5.03 8.09
CA PRO A 452 -17.36 -6.12 7.15
C PRO A 452 -18.54 -6.99 7.59
N GLU A 453 -18.64 -7.32 8.88
CA GLU A 453 -19.77 -8.07 9.42
C GLU A 453 -21.08 -7.32 9.28
N GLN A 454 -21.10 -6.01 9.57
CA GLN A 454 -22.29 -5.17 9.44
C GLN A 454 -22.73 -4.98 7.98
N VAL A 455 -21.76 -4.86 7.06
CA VAL A 455 -22.06 -4.57 5.64
C VAL A 455 -22.44 -5.83 4.87
N TYR A 456 -21.75 -6.93 5.10
CA TYR A 456 -21.89 -8.15 4.30
C TYR A 456 -22.51 -9.32 5.07
N GLY A 457 -22.72 -9.23 6.37
CA GLY A 457 -23.32 -10.27 7.21
C GLY A 457 -22.47 -11.55 7.29
N LYS A 458 -21.16 -11.43 7.19
CA LYS A 458 -20.20 -12.53 7.16
C LYS A 458 -19.54 -12.73 8.52
#